data_c21c56bb1b09e5cc636b412bed1d1ba0
#
_entry.id   c21c56bb1b09e5cc636b412bed1d1ba0
#
_cell.length_a   1.000
_cell.length_b   1.000
_cell.length_c   1.000
_cell.angle_alpha   90.00
_cell.angle_beta   90.00
_cell.angle_gamma   90.00
#
_symmetry.space_group_name_H-M   'P 1'
#
loop_
_entity.id
_entity.type
_entity.pdbx_description
1 polymer ?
#
loop_
_entity_poly.entity_id
_entity_poly.type
_entity_poly.pdbx_seq_one_letter_code
_entity_poly.pdbx_strand_id
1 'polypeptide(L)'
;MNFGVQYYRAPFPDAKHWESDFKKIRESGFNTVQLWISWGWVEATPDRFVYDDYDRLVELAAKHRLGVVLSTIAEIQPNWIHRLVPGSEMVDNFGHKVVSSARGEHHFGITPGSCTDHPGVWERMARFIETTGRRYAGLDHLRGWDIWNELRWNVNADALVCFCPHTLAAYRCWLEKRFGSLEGLNEAWKRRYACWEDVMPGKLPDRPYTELMSFQHFLTCRADEHAHRRYGVMRAVDPVHLITAHGACPSALYSGDPGTYPVDRGNDWFLADALDGIGCSSFPQWFDVDDADFGLRIDMVKSAARGRKVWLSELQGGRAAVGFNTYGVVRAA
;
A
#
# COMPACT_ATOMS: atom_id res chain seq x y z
N MET A 1 -11.88 21.13 -5.23
CA MET A 1 -10.53 20.68 -4.85
C MET A 1 -10.58 20.16 -3.42
N ASN A 2 -10.06 18.97 -3.17
CA ASN A 2 -9.90 18.47 -1.81
C ASN A 2 -8.57 18.99 -1.27
N PHE A 3 -8.62 19.64 -0.12
CA PHE A 3 -7.46 20.15 0.62
C PHE A 3 -7.60 19.67 2.06
N GLY A 4 -6.77 18.72 2.46
CA GLY A 4 -6.99 17.98 3.68
C GLY A 4 -5.75 17.70 4.49
N VAL A 5 -5.99 17.05 5.60
CA VAL A 5 -4.97 16.50 6.48
C VAL A 5 -5.17 15.01 6.63
N GLN A 6 -4.08 14.29 6.76
CA GLN A 6 -4.12 12.91 7.18
C GLN A 6 -4.26 12.89 8.71
N TYR A 7 -5.40 12.41 9.19
CA TYR A 7 -5.67 12.31 10.63
C TYR A 7 -5.26 10.94 11.18
N TYR A 8 -4.60 10.17 10.37
CA TYR A 8 -4.00 8.90 10.69
C TYR A 8 -5.01 7.79 11.04
N ARG A 9 -4.82 7.09 12.15
CA ARG A 9 -5.55 5.87 12.50
C ARG A 9 -5.85 5.80 13.99
N ALA A 10 -7.02 5.25 14.34
CA ALA A 10 -7.30 4.86 15.70
C ALA A 10 -6.23 3.87 16.24
N PRO A 11 -5.90 3.92 17.54
CA PRO A 11 -6.43 4.82 18.57
C PRO A 11 -5.73 6.17 18.66
N PHE A 12 -4.90 6.53 17.73
CA PHE A 12 -4.13 7.77 17.77
C PHE A 12 -4.62 8.79 16.72
N PRO A 13 -4.64 10.08 17.11
CA PRO A 13 -4.45 10.59 18.47
C PRO A 13 -5.55 10.12 19.44
N ASP A 14 -5.33 10.27 20.75
CA ASP A 14 -6.28 9.88 21.80
C ASP A 14 -7.68 10.49 21.54
N ALA A 15 -8.72 9.71 21.72
CA ALA A 15 -10.11 10.06 21.44
C ALA A 15 -10.61 11.35 22.13
N LYS A 16 -10.01 11.71 23.28
CA LYS A 16 -10.30 12.98 23.98
C LYS A 16 -9.97 14.23 23.16
N HIS A 17 -9.09 14.11 22.15
CA HIS A 17 -8.67 15.22 21.28
C HIS A 17 -9.49 15.33 20.00
N TRP A 18 -10.17 14.26 19.55
CA TRP A 18 -10.77 14.18 18.23
C TRP A 18 -11.70 15.35 17.92
N GLU A 19 -12.64 15.66 18.82
CA GLU A 19 -13.58 16.75 18.62
C GLU A 19 -12.88 18.11 18.44
N SER A 20 -11.88 18.42 19.30
CA SER A 20 -11.13 19.67 19.22
C SER A 20 -10.27 19.75 17.97
N ASP A 21 -9.71 18.62 17.54
CA ASP A 21 -8.84 18.56 16.39
C ASP A 21 -9.63 18.73 15.09
N PHE A 22 -10.76 18.07 14.93
CA PHE A 22 -11.61 18.24 13.75
C PHE A 22 -12.13 19.67 13.62
N LYS A 23 -12.49 20.29 14.75
CA LYS A 23 -12.83 21.71 14.79
C LYS A 23 -11.67 22.58 14.29
N LYS A 24 -10.45 22.39 14.81
CA LYS A 24 -9.26 23.14 14.40
C LYS A 24 -8.92 22.91 12.94
N ILE A 25 -8.97 21.67 12.45
CA ILE A 25 -8.77 21.34 11.04
C ILE A 25 -9.71 22.19 10.16
N ARG A 26 -10.98 22.22 10.51
CA ARG A 26 -11.96 23.02 9.76
C ARG A 26 -11.67 24.52 9.83
N GLU A 27 -11.37 25.03 11.03
CA GLU A 27 -11.07 26.45 11.26
C GLU A 27 -9.76 26.90 10.56
N SER A 28 -8.83 25.97 10.33
CA SER A 28 -7.61 26.21 9.56
C SER A 28 -7.80 26.23 8.03
N GLY A 29 -9.04 26.09 7.57
CA GLY A 29 -9.39 26.17 6.14
C GLY A 29 -9.36 24.83 5.39
N PHE A 30 -9.03 23.72 6.04
CA PHE A 30 -9.13 22.39 5.42
C PHE A 30 -10.59 21.99 5.20
N ASN A 31 -10.83 21.21 4.17
CA ASN A 31 -12.16 20.72 3.82
C ASN A 31 -12.27 19.18 3.80
N THR A 32 -11.19 18.48 4.06
CA THR A 32 -11.11 17.02 3.97
C THR A 32 -10.19 16.46 5.06
N VAL A 33 -10.51 15.29 5.57
CA VAL A 33 -9.61 14.46 6.40
C VAL A 33 -9.44 13.10 5.74
N GLN A 34 -8.23 12.55 5.83
CA GLN A 34 -7.96 11.17 5.45
C GLN A 34 -7.86 10.31 6.71
N LEU A 35 -8.56 9.19 6.72
CA LEU A 35 -8.59 8.24 7.83
C LEU A 35 -8.07 6.88 7.36
N TRP A 36 -7.12 6.33 8.08
CA TRP A 36 -6.58 5.01 7.84
C TRP A 36 -7.35 3.96 8.63
N ILE A 37 -8.13 3.16 7.94
CA ILE A 37 -8.85 2.04 8.53
C ILE A 37 -7.93 0.83 8.49
N SER A 38 -7.30 0.52 9.63
CA SER A 38 -6.32 -0.56 9.74
C SER A 38 -7.01 -1.90 9.97
N TRP A 39 -6.72 -2.88 9.11
CA TRP A 39 -7.31 -4.22 9.20
C TRP A 39 -7.09 -4.86 10.57
N GLY A 40 -5.86 -4.85 11.07
CA GLY A 40 -5.54 -5.44 12.39
C GLY A 40 -6.25 -4.77 13.57
N TRP A 41 -6.68 -3.51 13.42
CA TRP A 41 -7.44 -2.81 14.44
C TRP A 41 -8.93 -3.17 14.41
N VAL A 42 -9.54 -3.16 13.23
CA VAL A 42 -10.98 -3.44 13.11
C VAL A 42 -11.32 -4.92 13.23
N GLU A 43 -10.40 -5.82 12.90
CA GLU A 43 -10.57 -7.27 13.02
C GLU A 43 -9.53 -7.87 14.00
N ALA A 44 -9.40 -7.29 15.19
CA ALA A 44 -8.50 -7.79 16.22
C ALA A 44 -8.85 -9.24 16.67
N THR A 45 -10.10 -9.60 16.56
CA THR A 45 -10.61 -10.97 16.76
C THR A 45 -11.12 -11.51 15.41
N PRO A 46 -10.74 -12.72 15.00
CA PRO A 46 -11.17 -13.30 13.74
C PRO A 46 -12.69 -13.24 13.55
N ASP A 47 -13.11 -12.85 12.36
CA ASP A 47 -14.51 -12.79 11.94
C ASP A 47 -15.39 -11.79 12.70
N ARG A 48 -14.77 -10.93 13.53
CA ARG A 48 -15.45 -9.87 14.26
C ARG A 48 -14.88 -8.51 13.90
N PHE A 49 -15.61 -7.77 13.09
CA PHE A 49 -15.27 -6.39 12.73
C PHE A 49 -15.87 -5.39 13.71
N VAL A 50 -15.05 -4.48 14.23
CA VAL A 50 -15.42 -3.42 15.17
C VAL A 50 -14.95 -2.09 14.61
N TYR A 51 -15.89 -1.19 14.32
CA TYR A 51 -15.62 0.09 13.66
C TYR A 51 -15.92 1.31 14.53
N ASP A 52 -16.23 1.13 15.80
CA ASP A 52 -16.75 2.19 16.69
C ASP A 52 -15.89 3.47 16.67
N ASP A 53 -14.57 3.33 16.67
CA ASP A 53 -13.66 4.47 16.59
C ASP A 53 -13.76 5.21 15.26
N TYR A 54 -13.81 4.46 14.15
CA TYR A 54 -13.91 5.05 12.82
C TYR A 54 -15.27 5.64 12.55
N ASP A 55 -16.36 5.04 13.04
CA ASP A 55 -17.71 5.59 12.98
C ASP A 55 -17.74 6.96 13.64
N ARG A 56 -17.18 7.05 14.85
CA ARG A 56 -17.09 8.34 15.57
C ARG A 56 -16.26 9.38 14.81
N LEU A 57 -15.12 8.98 14.23
CA LEU A 57 -14.28 9.90 13.44
C LEU A 57 -15.02 10.40 12.19
N VAL A 58 -15.73 9.53 11.50
CA VAL A 58 -16.57 9.89 10.33
C VAL A 58 -17.71 10.81 10.72
N GLU A 59 -18.40 10.54 11.83
CA GLU A 59 -19.45 11.42 12.38
C GLU A 59 -18.90 12.81 12.74
N LEU A 60 -17.70 12.87 13.35
CA LEU A 60 -17.05 14.15 13.63
C LEU A 60 -16.67 14.91 12.36
N ALA A 61 -16.24 14.22 11.32
CA ALA A 61 -15.99 14.84 10.02
C ALA A 61 -17.27 15.48 9.47
N ALA A 62 -18.38 14.75 9.48
CA ALA A 62 -19.68 15.28 9.06
C ALA A 62 -20.13 16.49 9.89
N LYS A 63 -20.02 16.38 11.22
CA LYS A 63 -20.35 17.46 12.16
C LYS A 63 -19.59 18.75 11.86
N HIS A 64 -18.29 18.64 11.53
CA HIS A 64 -17.45 19.77 11.20
C HIS A 64 -17.41 20.13 9.70
N ARG A 65 -18.31 19.53 8.89
CA ARG A 65 -18.43 19.78 7.43
C ARG A 65 -17.11 19.50 6.69
N LEU A 66 -16.42 18.43 7.08
CA LEU A 66 -15.23 17.90 6.42
C LEU A 66 -15.63 16.69 5.56
N GLY A 67 -15.11 16.62 4.35
CA GLY A 67 -15.17 15.39 3.57
C GLY A 67 -14.19 14.36 4.13
N VAL A 68 -14.41 13.08 3.83
CA VAL A 68 -13.50 12.01 4.23
C VAL A 68 -12.92 11.30 3.02
N VAL A 69 -11.62 11.01 3.05
CA VAL A 69 -10.98 9.99 2.24
C VAL A 69 -10.69 8.81 3.17
N LEU A 70 -11.15 7.63 2.82
CA LEU A 70 -10.97 6.44 3.63
C LEU A 70 -9.93 5.53 3.00
N SER A 71 -8.87 5.23 3.75
CA SER A 71 -7.81 4.32 3.31
C SER A 71 -8.01 2.94 3.94
N THR A 72 -8.10 1.91 3.10
CA THR A 72 -8.14 0.52 3.58
C THR A 72 -6.73 -0.01 3.76
N ILE A 73 -6.19 0.12 4.97
CA ILE A 73 -4.80 -0.27 5.29
C ILE A 73 -4.76 -1.77 5.61
N ALA A 74 -4.74 -2.56 4.55
CA ALA A 74 -4.69 -4.01 4.63
C ALA A 74 -3.28 -4.54 4.97
N GLU A 75 -2.26 -3.71 4.85
CA GLU A 75 -0.87 -4.01 5.20
C GLU A 75 -0.67 -4.13 6.71
N ILE A 76 -1.50 -3.44 7.49
CA ILE A 76 -1.53 -3.58 8.94
C ILE A 76 -2.45 -4.76 9.29
N GLN A 77 -1.87 -5.94 9.19
CA GLN A 77 -2.59 -7.20 9.30
C GLN A 77 -2.91 -7.57 10.76
N PRO A 78 -3.96 -8.35 11.00
CA PRO A 78 -4.27 -8.87 12.33
C PRO A 78 -3.20 -9.82 12.84
N ASN A 79 -2.89 -9.75 14.14
CA ASN A 79 -1.87 -10.60 14.77
C ASN A 79 -2.19 -12.11 14.73
N TRP A 80 -3.44 -12.46 14.49
CA TRP A 80 -3.88 -13.85 14.39
C TRP A 80 -3.64 -14.50 13.02
N ILE A 81 -3.22 -13.74 11.98
CA ILE A 81 -3.23 -14.19 10.58
C ILE A 81 -2.47 -15.51 10.37
N HIS A 82 -1.24 -15.61 10.86
CA HIS A 82 -0.43 -16.84 10.69
C HIS A 82 -0.98 -18.04 11.46
N ARG A 83 -1.68 -17.77 12.57
CA ARG A 83 -2.30 -18.85 13.37
C ARG A 83 -3.50 -19.48 12.65
N LEU A 84 -4.27 -18.68 11.92
CA LEU A 84 -5.45 -19.15 11.19
C LEU A 84 -5.19 -19.49 9.72
N VAL A 85 -4.10 -18.97 9.16
CA VAL A 85 -3.68 -19.21 7.78
C VAL A 85 -2.25 -19.76 7.82
N PRO A 86 -2.06 -21.06 8.11
CA PRO A 86 -0.73 -21.66 8.17
C PRO A 86 0.02 -21.55 6.84
N GLY A 87 1.32 -21.26 6.90
CA GLY A 87 2.15 -21.10 5.71
C GLY A 87 1.98 -19.75 5.01
N SER A 88 1.30 -18.80 5.65
CA SER A 88 1.04 -17.46 5.10
C SER A 88 2.20 -16.49 5.26
N GLU A 89 3.26 -16.82 5.98
CA GLU A 89 4.41 -15.94 6.17
C GLU A 89 5.11 -15.66 4.83
N MET A 90 5.51 -14.40 4.63
CA MET A 90 6.48 -14.11 3.57
C MET A 90 7.80 -14.81 3.87
N VAL A 91 8.52 -15.14 2.81
CA VAL A 91 9.87 -15.72 2.90
C VAL A 91 10.81 -14.79 2.17
N ASP A 92 11.91 -14.41 2.81
CA ASP A 92 12.91 -13.55 2.19
C ASP A 92 13.84 -14.32 1.23
N ASN A 93 14.72 -13.60 0.55
CA ASN A 93 15.69 -14.21 -0.37
C ASN A 93 16.77 -15.06 0.30
N PHE A 94 16.86 -15.07 1.63
CA PHE A 94 17.72 -15.94 2.42
C PHE A 94 17.01 -17.19 2.92
N GLY A 95 15.68 -17.26 2.74
CA GLY A 95 14.85 -18.37 3.20
C GLY A 95 14.27 -18.18 4.59
N HIS A 96 14.41 -16.99 5.20
CA HIS A 96 13.85 -16.71 6.49
C HIS A 96 12.39 -16.32 6.38
N LYS A 97 11.57 -16.77 7.31
CA LYS A 97 10.19 -16.31 7.43
C LYS A 97 10.17 -14.88 7.96
N VAL A 98 9.43 -14.01 7.27
CA VAL A 98 9.15 -12.66 7.72
C VAL A 98 7.99 -12.73 8.71
N VAL A 99 8.29 -12.75 9.99
CA VAL A 99 7.28 -12.84 11.06
C VAL A 99 6.90 -11.46 11.59
N SER A 100 7.86 -10.58 11.68
CA SER A 100 7.71 -9.15 11.92
C SER A 100 9.07 -8.49 11.68
N SER A 101 9.09 -7.20 11.33
CA SER A 101 10.32 -6.43 11.32
C SER A 101 10.28 -5.35 12.39
N ALA A 102 11.45 -4.84 12.77
CA ALA A 102 11.53 -3.69 13.68
C ALA A 102 10.84 -2.44 13.10
N ARG A 103 10.64 -2.40 11.77
CA ARG A 103 9.85 -1.37 11.08
C ARG A 103 8.34 -1.64 11.11
N GLY A 104 7.95 -2.85 11.49
CA GLY A 104 6.55 -3.26 11.61
C GLY A 104 5.91 -2.90 12.96
N GLU A 105 6.59 -2.15 13.81
CA GLU A 105 6.01 -1.63 15.04
C GLU A 105 4.96 -0.58 14.70
N HIS A 106 3.73 -0.94 14.99
CA HIS A 106 2.60 -0.03 14.92
C HIS A 106 2.08 0.21 16.32
N HIS A 107 1.35 1.28 16.52
CA HIS A 107 0.85 1.69 17.82
C HIS A 107 -0.05 0.67 18.53
N PHE A 108 -0.46 -0.37 17.86
CA PHE A 108 -1.27 -1.46 18.41
C PHE A 108 -0.61 -2.85 18.26
N GLY A 109 0.70 -2.87 18.07
CA GLY A 109 1.50 -4.09 18.02
C GLY A 109 2.29 -4.27 16.73
N ILE A 110 2.94 -5.41 16.64
CA ILE A 110 3.79 -5.77 15.51
C ILE A 110 2.92 -6.34 14.39
N THR A 111 3.10 -5.84 13.17
CA THR A 111 2.36 -6.30 12.01
C THR A 111 2.98 -7.60 11.47
N PRO A 112 2.22 -8.69 11.39
CA PRO A 112 2.68 -9.90 10.74
C PRO A 112 3.01 -9.66 9.26
N GLY A 113 4.03 -10.34 8.76
CA GLY A 113 4.42 -10.29 7.35
C GLY A 113 3.75 -11.40 6.55
N SER A 114 2.43 -11.39 6.34
CA SER A 114 1.78 -12.42 5.53
C SER A 114 1.80 -12.08 4.04
N CYS A 115 1.97 -13.13 3.24
CA CYS A 115 2.03 -13.02 1.78
C CYS A 115 0.63 -12.97 1.18
N THR A 116 0.34 -11.92 0.41
CA THR A 116 -0.94 -11.74 -0.27
C THR A 116 -1.16 -12.66 -1.46
N ASP A 117 -0.12 -13.37 -1.91
CA ASP A 117 -0.28 -14.46 -2.89
C ASP A 117 -0.86 -15.73 -2.26
N HIS A 118 -0.82 -15.85 -0.94
CA HIS A 118 -1.48 -16.96 -0.26
C HIS A 118 -3.01 -16.79 -0.37
N PRO A 119 -3.75 -17.78 -0.94
CA PRO A 119 -5.19 -17.62 -1.19
C PRO A 119 -5.99 -17.28 0.06
N GLY A 120 -5.69 -17.94 1.20
CA GLY A 120 -6.39 -17.67 2.46
C GLY A 120 -6.10 -16.28 3.06
N VAL A 121 -4.93 -15.70 2.79
CA VAL A 121 -4.64 -14.29 3.16
C VAL A 121 -5.45 -13.35 2.29
N TRP A 122 -5.44 -13.59 0.99
CA TRP A 122 -6.20 -12.77 0.05
C TRP A 122 -7.71 -12.78 0.35
N GLU A 123 -8.28 -13.95 0.60
CA GLU A 123 -9.69 -14.09 0.93
C GLU A 123 -10.09 -13.22 2.14
N ARG A 124 -9.29 -13.26 3.19
CA ARG A 124 -9.54 -12.47 4.40
C ARG A 124 -9.31 -10.97 4.19
N MET A 125 -8.29 -10.61 3.43
CA MET A 125 -8.04 -9.23 3.02
C MET A 125 -9.18 -8.67 2.17
N ALA A 126 -9.65 -9.42 1.19
CA ALA A 126 -10.78 -9.04 0.35
C ALA A 126 -12.05 -8.82 1.18
N ARG A 127 -12.31 -9.70 2.14
CA ARG A 127 -13.43 -9.56 3.08
C ARG A 127 -13.32 -8.29 3.94
N PHE A 128 -12.12 -7.96 4.41
CA PHE A 128 -11.90 -6.69 5.13
C PHE A 128 -12.22 -5.48 4.24
N ILE A 129 -11.71 -5.45 3.00
CA ILE A 129 -11.96 -4.38 2.04
C ILE A 129 -13.47 -4.27 1.74
N GLU A 130 -14.12 -5.40 1.45
CA GLU A 130 -15.54 -5.46 1.16
C GLU A 130 -16.40 -4.97 2.34
N THR A 131 -16.11 -5.47 3.55
CA THR A 131 -16.87 -5.10 4.76
C THR A 131 -16.73 -3.61 5.07
N THR A 132 -15.53 -3.08 4.94
CA THR A 132 -15.25 -1.64 5.11
C THR A 132 -15.98 -0.82 4.04
N GLY A 133 -15.90 -1.24 2.78
CA GLY A 133 -16.58 -0.59 1.68
C GLY A 133 -18.10 -0.53 1.88
N ARG A 134 -18.73 -1.67 2.19
CA ARG A 134 -20.18 -1.74 2.45
C ARG A 134 -20.61 -0.83 3.60
N ARG A 135 -19.77 -0.67 4.63
CA ARG A 135 -20.11 0.18 5.77
C ARG A 135 -20.15 1.65 5.42
N TYR A 136 -19.23 2.12 4.59
CA TYR A 136 -19.01 3.56 4.40
C TYR A 136 -19.36 4.09 3.01
N ALA A 137 -19.65 3.26 2.02
CA ALA A 137 -19.98 3.70 0.66
C ALA A 137 -21.19 4.64 0.58
N GLY A 138 -22.12 4.56 1.53
CA GLY A 138 -23.32 5.40 1.59
C GLY A 138 -23.15 6.78 2.26
N LEU A 139 -21.94 7.20 2.59
CA LEU A 139 -21.71 8.47 3.28
C LEU A 139 -21.74 9.64 2.30
N ASP A 140 -22.59 10.63 2.52
CA ASP A 140 -22.72 11.83 1.68
C ASP A 140 -21.44 12.67 1.58
N HIS A 141 -20.57 12.58 2.59
CA HIS A 141 -19.33 13.33 2.67
C HIS A 141 -18.09 12.51 2.32
N LEU A 142 -18.24 11.27 1.83
CA LEU A 142 -17.14 10.48 1.27
C LEU A 142 -16.62 11.15 0.00
N ARG A 143 -15.29 11.29 -0.09
CA ARG A 143 -14.61 11.88 -1.25
C ARG A 143 -13.95 10.83 -2.13
N GLY A 144 -13.64 9.68 -1.58
CA GLY A 144 -13.05 8.56 -2.27
C GLY A 144 -12.33 7.62 -1.33
N TRP A 145 -11.76 6.61 -1.95
CA TRP A 145 -11.02 5.54 -1.30
C TRP A 145 -9.55 5.59 -1.70
N ASP A 146 -8.69 5.28 -0.75
CA ASP A 146 -7.31 4.93 -0.99
C ASP A 146 -7.12 3.46 -0.60
N ILE A 147 -6.94 2.60 -1.59
CA ILE A 147 -6.98 1.15 -1.38
C ILE A 147 -5.62 0.52 -1.12
N TRP A 148 -4.56 1.29 -1.25
CA TRP A 148 -3.21 0.83 -0.96
C TRP A 148 -2.29 2.01 -0.67
N ASN A 149 -1.87 2.09 0.58
CA ASN A 149 -0.95 3.12 1.03
C ASN A 149 0.47 2.81 0.60
N GLU A 150 1.14 3.78 -0.02
CA GLU A 150 2.54 3.70 -0.44
C GLU A 150 2.91 2.34 -1.04
N LEU A 151 2.14 1.93 -2.01
CA LEU A 151 2.13 0.63 -2.67
C LEU A 151 3.49 -0.06 -2.66
N ARG A 152 3.64 -1.05 -1.79
CA ARG A 152 4.84 -1.86 -1.60
C ARG A 152 4.47 -3.33 -1.41
N TRP A 153 5.32 -4.20 -1.93
CA TRP A 153 5.16 -5.62 -1.71
C TRP A 153 5.59 -6.05 -0.31
N ASN A 154 6.60 -5.41 0.23
CA ASN A 154 7.32 -5.85 1.43
C ASN A 154 7.43 -4.82 2.55
N VAL A 155 6.35 -4.17 2.92
CA VAL A 155 6.35 -3.10 3.96
C VAL A 155 7.12 -3.49 5.23
N ASN A 156 7.13 -4.78 5.59
CA ASN A 156 7.66 -5.28 6.86
C ASN A 156 8.90 -6.18 6.70
N ALA A 157 9.51 -6.26 5.51
CA ALA A 157 10.68 -7.08 5.30
C ALA A 157 11.95 -6.24 5.17
N ASP A 158 13.05 -6.73 5.73
CA ASP A 158 14.38 -6.10 5.62
C ASP A 158 15.21 -6.65 4.44
N ALA A 159 14.63 -7.57 3.66
CA ALA A 159 15.25 -8.20 2.50
C ALA A 159 14.22 -8.39 1.38
N LEU A 160 14.71 -8.76 0.19
CA LEU A 160 13.82 -9.01 -0.94
C LEU A 160 12.81 -10.12 -0.62
N VAL A 161 11.54 -9.86 -0.85
CA VAL A 161 10.41 -10.78 -0.73
C VAL A 161 9.50 -10.70 -1.97
N CYS A 162 8.70 -11.71 -2.28
CA CYS A 162 8.51 -12.90 -1.46
C CYS A 162 9.01 -14.17 -2.20
N PHE A 163 9.66 -15.05 -1.47
CA PHE A 163 10.14 -16.35 -1.97
C PHE A 163 9.30 -17.53 -1.40
N CYS A 164 8.11 -17.26 -0.90
CA CYS A 164 7.22 -18.32 -0.43
C CYS A 164 6.69 -19.17 -1.60
N PRO A 165 6.20 -20.39 -1.34
CA PRO A 165 5.73 -21.29 -2.40
C PRO A 165 4.64 -20.66 -3.29
N HIS A 166 3.75 -19.84 -2.73
CA HIS A 166 2.66 -19.20 -3.47
C HIS A 166 3.16 -18.15 -4.46
N THR A 167 4.09 -17.29 -4.02
CA THR A 167 4.71 -16.29 -4.91
C THR A 167 5.58 -16.96 -5.98
N LEU A 168 6.33 -18.01 -5.63
CA LEU A 168 7.13 -18.75 -6.61
C LEU A 168 6.25 -19.45 -7.64
N ALA A 169 5.11 -20.01 -7.24
CA ALA A 169 4.15 -20.58 -8.17
C ALA A 169 3.57 -19.53 -9.12
N ALA A 170 3.18 -18.37 -8.58
CA ALA A 170 2.70 -17.24 -9.39
C ALA A 170 3.78 -16.73 -10.37
N TYR A 171 5.04 -16.68 -9.94
CA TYR A 171 6.16 -16.29 -10.79
C TYR A 171 6.37 -17.26 -11.96
N ARG A 172 6.34 -18.56 -11.71
CA ARG A 172 6.45 -19.59 -12.75
C ARG A 172 5.30 -19.52 -13.75
N CYS A 173 4.06 -19.36 -13.29
CA CYS A 173 2.91 -19.15 -14.17
C CYS A 173 3.05 -17.86 -15.02
N TRP A 174 3.61 -16.80 -14.45
CA TRP A 174 3.88 -15.56 -15.17
C TRP A 174 4.95 -15.76 -16.26
N LEU A 175 6.02 -16.51 -15.95
CA LEU A 175 7.05 -16.87 -16.93
C LEU A 175 6.50 -17.75 -18.05
N GLU A 176 5.70 -18.74 -17.72
CA GLU A 176 5.05 -19.62 -18.70
C GLU A 176 4.18 -18.83 -19.67
N LYS A 177 3.36 -17.90 -19.16
CA LYS A 177 2.57 -17.00 -20.02
C LYS A 177 3.43 -16.14 -20.94
N ARG A 178 4.63 -15.72 -20.47
CA ARG A 178 5.53 -14.84 -21.21
C ARG A 178 6.34 -15.57 -22.28
N PHE A 179 6.79 -16.78 -22.00
CA PHE A 179 7.69 -17.54 -22.85
C PHE A 179 7.02 -18.72 -23.58
N GLY A 180 5.78 -19.00 -23.25
CA GLY A 180 4.97 -20.07 -23.85
C GLY A 180 5.28 -21.48 -23.33
N SER A 181 6.56 -21.78 -23.06
CA SER A 181 6.99 -23.08 -22.54
C SER A 181 8.35 -22.96 -21.81
N LEU A 182 8.75 -24.03 -21.13
CA LEU A 182 10.06 -24.12 -20.49
C LEU A 182 11.20 -24.09 -21.52
N GLU A 183 10.99 -24.70 -22.67
CA GLU A 183 11.96 -24.66 -23.78
C GLU A 183 12.13 -23.24 -24.30
N GLY A 184 11.03 -22.49 -24.47
CA GLY A 184 11.06 -21.08 -24.86
C GLY A 184 11.80 -20.21 -23.86
N LEU A 185 11.58 -20.42 -22.56
CA LEU A 185 12.34 -19.77 -21.49
C LEU A 185 13.82 -20.13 -21.55
N ASN A 186 14.14 -21.43 -21.67
CA ASN A 186 15.50 -21.93 -21.75
C ASN A 186 16.25 -21.33 -22.96
N GLU A 187 15.59 -21.23 -24.10
CA GLU A 187 16.16 -20.59 -25.29
C GLU A 187 16.42 -19.11 -25.06
N ALA A 188 15.43 -18.37 -24.54
CA ALA A 188 15.52 -16.94 -24.31
C ALA A 188 16.59 -16.57 -23.27
N TRP A 189 16.71 -17.33 -22.20
CA TRP A 189 17.65 -17.09 -21.11
C TRP A 189 19.01 -17.77 -21.28
N LYS A 190 19.15 -18.63 -22.29
CA LYS A 190 20.33 -19.48 -22.47
C LYS A 190 20.59 -20.35 -21.24
N ARG A 191 19.55 -21.03 -20.78
CA ARG A 191 19.54 -21.95 -19.64
C ARG A 191 19.16 -23.37 -20.08
N ARG A 192 19.23 -24.32 -19.14
CA ARG A 192 18.90 -25.72 -19.36
C ARG A 192 18.13 -26.28 -18.15
N TYR A 193 17.05 -25.59 -17.76
CA TYR A 193 16.17 -26.10 -16.72
C TYR A 193 15.45 -27.36 -17.21
N ALA A 194 15.37 -28.38 -16.33
CA ALA A 194 14.68 -29.63 -16.65
C ALA A 194 13.18 -29.55 -16.37
N CYS A 195 12.77 -28.74 -15.40
CA CYS A 195 11.38 -28.53 -15.03
C CYS A 195 11.18 -27.09 -14.50
N TRP A 196 9.92 -26.67 -14.36
CA TRP A 196 9.57 -25.34 -13.84
C TRP A 196 10.00 -25.15 -12.40
N GLU A 197 10.09 -26.21 -11.60
CA GLU A 197 10.52 -26.19 -10.21
C GLU A 197 11.99 -25.76 -10.06
N ASP A 198 12.81 -26.00 -11.07
CA ASP A 198 14.22 -25.60 -11.12
C ASP A 198 14.38 -24.09 -11.39
N VAL A 199 13.31 -23.45 -11.93
CA VAL A 199 13.33 -22.01 -12.23
C VAL A 199 13.13 -21.22 -10.95
N MET A 200 14.22 -20.64 -10.45
CA MET A 200 14.23 -19.84 -9.23
C MET A 200 14.55 -18.37 -9.53
N PRO A 201 14.00 -17.44 -8.76
CA PRO A 201 14.40 -16.04 -8.85
C PRO A 201 15.86 -15.84 -8.52
N GLY A 202 16.48 -14.84 -9.13
CA GLY A 202 17.80 -14.40 -8.73
C GLY A 202 17.81 -13.84 -7.31
N LYS A 203 18.91 -14.06 -6.61
CA LYS A 203 19.14 -13.61 -5.24
C LYS A 203 20.33 -12.64 -5.19
N LEU A 204 20.25 -11.66 -4.30
CA LEU A 204 21.43 -10.88 -3.95
C LEU A 204 22.19 -11.58 -2.81
N PRO A 205 23.53 -11.48 -2.76
CA PRO A 205 24.41 -10.69 -3.62
C PRO A 205 24.83 -11.37 -4.93
N ASP A 206 24.41 -12.60 -5.20
CA ASP A 206 24.91 -13.46 -6.29
C ASP A 206 24.45 -12.99 -7.68
N ARG A 207 23.93 -11.98 -7.95
CA ARG A 207 23.64 -11.26 -9.21
C ARG A 207 23.47 -12.13 -10.49
N PRO A 208 22.66 -13.19 -10.52
CA PRO A 208 22.20 -13.75 -11.80
C PRO A 208 21.22 -12.76 -12.42
N TYR A 209 21.74 -11.84 -13.23
CA TYR A 209 20.98 -10.67 -13.67
C TYR A 209 19.69 -11.01 -14.40
N THR A 210 19.70 -12.06 -15.23
CA THR A 210 18.50 -12.47 -15.96
C THR A 210 17.37 -12.84 -15.02
N GLU A 211 17.62 -13.72 -14.07
CA GLU A 211 16.68 -14.20 -13.08
C GLU A 211 16.26 -13.10 -12.11
N LEU A 212 17.21 -12.26 -11.71
CA LEU A 212 16.95 -11.13 -10.82
C LEU A 212 16.04 -10.09 -11.48
N MET A 213 16.40 -9.60 -12.66
CA MET A 213 15.62 -8.61 -13.41
C MET A 213 14.22 -9.13 -13.79
N SER A 214 14.15 -10.42 -14.13
CA SER A 214 12.86 -11.05 -14.43
C SER A 214 11.95 -11.12 -13.21
N PHE A 215 12.51 -11.48 -12.05
CA PHE A 215 11.73 -11.50 -10.81
C PHE A 215 11.28 -10.12 -10.37
N GLN A 216 12.17 -9.13 -10.53
CA GLN A 216 11.83 -7.73 -10.28
C GLN A 216 10.67 -7.28 -11.16
N HIS A 217 10.71 -7.56 -12.46
CA HIS A 217 9.62 -7.24 -13.36
C HIS A 217 8.31 -7.95 -12.97
N PHE A 218 8.41 -9.23 -12.59
CA PHE A 218 7.26 -9.97 -12.06
C PHE A 218 6.65 -9.29 -10.83
N LEU A 219 7.47 -8.90 -9.84
CA LEU A 219 6.98 -8.24 -8.62
C LEU A 219 6.27 -6.92 -8.93
N THR A 220 6.80 -6.14 -9.88
CA THR A 220 6.14 -4.92 -10.36
C THR A 220 4.77 -5.22 -10.97
N CYS A 221 4.71 -6.16 -11.93
CA CYS A 221 3.43 -6.57 -12.53
C CYS A 221 2.47 -7.15 -11.47
N ARG A 222 3.01 -7.88 -10.51
CA ARG A 222 2.21 -8.50 -9.45
C ARG A 222 1.62 -7.48 -8.49
N ALA A 223 2.35 -6.40 -8.18
CA ALA A 223 1.83 -5.30 -7.38
C ALA A 223 0.63 -4.62 -8.09
N ASP A 224 0.75 -4.37 -9.39
CA ASP A 224 -0.33 -3.81 -10.17
C ASP A 224 -1.54 -4.76 -10.22
N GLU A 225 -1.33 -6.05 -10.37
CA GLU A 225 -2.39 -7.06 -10.33
C GLU A 225 -3.11 -7.09 -8.96
N HIS A 226 -2.38 -6.96 -7.86
CA HIS A 226 -2.98 -6.85 -6.53
C HIS A 226 -3.78 -5.56 -6.35
N ALA A 227 -3.31 -4.44 -6.89
CA ALA A 227 -4.08 -3.19 -6.90
C ALA A 227 -5.39 -3.34 -7.67
N HIS A 228 -5.37 -3.98 -8.84
CA HIS A 228 -6.56 -4.32 -9.62
C HIS A 228 -7.56 -5.19 -8.84
N ARG A 229 -7.07 -6.21 -8.15
CA ARG A 229 -7.91 -7.09 -7.34
C ARG A 229 -8.59 -6.33 -6.20
N ARG A 230 -7.86 -5.45 -5.50
CA ARG A 230 -8.41 -4.59 -4.45
C ARG A 230 -9.45 -3.62 -5.03
N TYR A 231 -9.14 -3.00 -6.17
CA TYR A 231 -10.08 -2.15 -6.90
C TYR A 231 -11.37 -2.90 -7.22
N GLY A 232 -11.28 -4.11 -7.76
CA GLY A 232 -12.44 -4.93 -8.09
C GLY A 232 -13.35 -5.20 -6.89
N VAL A 233 -12.76 -5.53 -5.73
CA VAL A 233 -13.51 -5.75 -4.49
C VAL A 233 -14.20 -4.47 -4.05
N MET A 234 -13.49 -3.33 -4.00
CA MET A 234 -14.06 -2.06 -3.58
C MET A 234 -15.11 -1.57 -4.56
N ARG A 235 -14.86 -1.65 -5.87
CA ARG A 235 -15.81 -1.20 -6.91
C ARG A 235 -17.11 -1.99 -6.92
N ALA A 236 -17.06 -3.26 -6.53
CA ALA A 236 -18.26 -4.09 -6.41
C ALA A 236 -19.22 -3.60 -5.29
N VAL A 237 -18.72 -2.91 -4.30
CA VAL A 237 -19.50 -2.39 -3.16
C VAL A 237 -19.72 -0.88 -3.21
N ASP A 238 -18.87 -0.17 -3.92
CA ASP A 238 -18.99 1.28 -4.15
C ASP A 238 -18.81 1.61 -5.65
N PRO A 239 -19.90 1.68 -6.41
CA PRO A 239 -19.84 1.99 -7.83
C PRO A 239 -19.61 3.47 -8.15
N VAL A 240 -19.66 4.36 -7.17
CA VAL A 240 -19.78 5.81 -7.39
C VAL A 240 -18.50 6.58 -7.07
N HIS A 241 -17.90 6.33 -5.90
CA HIS A 241 -16.78 7.12 -5.43
C HIS A 241 -15.47 6.78 -6.14
N LEU A 242 -14.54 7.73 -6.13
CA LEU A 242 -13.19 7.53 -6.66
C LEU A 242 -12.45 6.46 -5.84
N ILE A 243 -11.79 5.55 -6.53
CA ILE A 243 -10.93 4.54 -5.93
C ILE A 243 -9.52 4.78 -6.44
N THR A 244 -8.61 5.07 -5.53
CA THR A 244 -7.23 5.44 -5.79
C THR A 244 -6.25 4.56 -5.02
N ALA A 245 -5.02 4.60 -5.42
CA ALA A 245 -3.87 4.14 -4.64
C ALA A 245 -2.70 5.09 -4.89
N HIS A 246 -1.67 5.01 -4.07
CA HIS A 246 -0.53 5.89 -4.23
C HIS A 246 0.80 5.21 -3.93
N GLY A 247 1.86 5.71 -4.56
CA GLY A 247 3.24 5.35 -4.26
C GLY A 247 3.88 6.28 -3.24
N ALA A 248 4.95 5.85 -2.58
CA ALA A 248 5.74 6.72 -1.71
C ALA A 248 6.50 7.81 -2.48
N CYS A 249 6.69 7.62 -3.77
CA CYS A 249 7.16 8.60 -4.76
C CYS A 249 6.79 8.09 -6.15
N PRO A 250 6.94 8.89 -7.21
CA PRO A 250 6.74 8.42 -8.58
C PRO A 250 7.61 7.20 -8.88
N SER A 251 7.02 6.16 -9.46
CA SER A 251 7.69 4.87 -9.70
C SER A 251 8.93 4.99 -10.59
N ALA A 252 8.92 5.93 -11.53
CA ALA A 252 10.05 6.16 -12.44
C ALA A 252 11.29 6.76 -11.75
N LEU A 253 11.13 7.45 -10.61
CA LEU A 253 12.23 8.03 -9.84
C LEU A 253 12.75 7.09 -8.74
N TYR A 254 12.03 6.03 -8.49
CA TYR A 254 12.43 5.09 -7.46
C TYR A 254 13.55 4.18 -7.97
N SER A 255 14.72 4.77 -8.04
CA SER A 255 15.96 4.03 -8.32
C SER A 255 16.54 3.36 -7.10
N GLY A 256 15.85 3.39 -5.99
CA GLY A 256 16.20 2.75 -4.72
C GLY A 256 17.66 2.82 -4.32
N ASP A 257 17.92 3.04 -3.06
CA ASP A 257 19.14 2.57 -2.43
C ASP A 257 19.37 1.12 -2.87
N PRO A 258 20.58 0.70 -3.27
CA PRO A 258 20.89 -0.70 -3.56
C PRO A 258 20.53 -1.67 -2.44
N GLY A 259 20.33 -1.18 -1.23
CA GLY A 259 19.82 -1.93 -0.08
C GLY A 259 18.30 -1.97 0.05
N THR A 260 17.58 -1.06 -0.60
CA THR A 260 16.12 -1.06 -0.67
C THR A 260 15.72 -1.31 -2.10
N TYR A 261 15.27 -2.48 -2.39
CA TYR A 261 14.93 -2.92 -3.75
C TYR A 261 13.82 -2.06 -4.36
N PRO A 262 14.09 -1.33 -5.45
CA PRO A 262 13.09 -0.43 -6.08
C PRO A 262 11.90 -1.15 -6.68
N VAL A 263 11.88 -2.44 -6.60
CA VAL A 263 11.06 -3.35 -7.39
C VAL A 263 9.86 -3.91 -6.67
N ASP A 264 9.70 -3.60 -5.43
CA ASP A 264 8.53 -4.02 -4.67
C ASP A 264 7.34 -3.08 -4.83
N ARG A 265 7.44 -2.12 -5.76
CA ARG A 265 6.39 -1.16 -6.10
C ARG A 265 5.80 -1.44 -7.47
N GLY A 266 4.53 -1.09 -7.65
CA GLY A 266 3.89 -1.10 -8.95
C GLY A 266 4.48 -0.07 -9.92
N ASN A 267 3.94 -0.06 -11.11
CA ASN A 267 4.25 0.93 -12.13
C ASN A 267 3.09 1.93 -12.21
N ASP A 268 3.35 3.22 -12.03
CA ASP A 268 2.31 4.25 -11.99
C ASP A 268 1.45 4.26 -13.27
N TRP A 269 2.04 3.96 -14.44
CA TRP A 269 1.30 3.87 -15.70
C TRP A 269 0.33 2.70 -15.74
N PHE A 270 0.72 1.53 -15.17
CA PHE A 270 -0.17 0.37 -15.06
C PHE A 270 -1.24 0.60 -14.00
N LEU A 271 -0.88 1.17 -12.87
CA LEU A 271 -1.83 1.56 -11.82
C LEU A 271 -2.89 2.53 -12.35
N ALA A 272 -2.47 3.49 -13.17
CA ALA A 272 -3.42 4.42 -13.80
C ALA A 272 -4.40 3.72 -14.73
N ASP A 273 -4.06 2.60 -15.34
CA ASP A 273 -5.00 1.82 -16.15
C ASP A 273 -6.02 1.06 -15.28
N ALA A 274 -5.64 0.75 -14.05
CA ALA A 274 -6.44 -0.02 -13.09
C ALA A 274 -7.42 0.79 -12.28
N LEU A 275 -7.09 2.03 -11.96
CA LEU A 275 -7.71 2.84 -10.92
C LEU A 275 -8.37 4.09 -11.49
N ASP A 276 -9.25 4.73 -10.75
CA ASP A 276 -9.85 6.01 -11.14
C ASP A 276 -8.88 7.18 -11.01
N GLY A 277 -7.88 7.02 -10.19
CA GLY A 277 -6.81 7.98 -9.98
C GLY A 277 -5.61 7.37 -9.26
N ILE A 278 -4.50 8.07 -9.34
CA ILE A 278 -3.25 7.68 -8.68
C ILE A 278 -2.67 8.85 -7.91
N GLY A 279 -1.84 8.55 -6.95
CA GLY A 279 -1.17 9.56 -6.16
C GLY A 279 0.27 9.21 -5.81
N CYS A 280 0.92 10.14 -5.13
CA CYS A 280 2.19 9.88 -4.47
C CYS A 280 2.29 10.63 -3.15
N SER A 281 3.10 10.10 -2.26
CA SER A 281 3.60 10.84 -1.10
C SER A 281 4.75 11.75 -1.50
N SER A 282 4.95 12.84 -0.78
CA SER A 282 6.09 13.72 -0.94
C SER A 282 6.52 14.30 0.40
N PHE A 283 7.79 14.08 0.73
CA PHE A 283 8.39 14.53 1.98
C PHE A 283 9.62 15.39 1.68
N PRO A 284 9.43 16.65 1.16
CA PRO A 284 10.52 17.45 0.64
C PRO A 284 11.65 17.67 1.63
N GLN A 285 11.33 17.91 2.90
CA GLN A 285 12.35 18.17 3.92
C GLN A 285 13.05 16.90 4.44
N TRP A 286 12.40 15.73 4.36
CA TRP A 286 13.05 14.48 4.75
C TRP A 286 14.08 14.01 3.74
N PHE A 287 13.87 14.34 2.48
CA PHE A 287 14.68 13.85 1.38
C PHE A 287 15.43 14.97 0.66
N ASP A 288 15.48 16.16 1.24
CA ASP A 288 16.16 17.34 0.68
C ASP A 288 15.75 17.60 -0.80
N VAL A 289 14.44 17.58 -1.03
CA VAL A 289 13.84 17.78 -2.34
C VAL A 289 13.60 19.26 -2.56
N ASP A 290 14.25 19.83 -3.57
CA ASP A 290 14.03 21.22 -3.96
C ASP A 290 12.72 21.43 -4.74
N ASP A 291 12.37 22.66 -5.05
CA ASP A 291 11.14 23.02 -5.75
C ASP A 291 11.07 22.43 -7.15
N ALA A 292 12.20 22.31 -7.85
CA ALA A 292 12.28 21.77 -9.20
C ALA A 292 12.07 20.25 -9.20
N ASP A 293 12.71 19.53 -8.26
CA ASP A 293 12.51 18.09 -8.08
C ASP A 293 11.08 17.78 -7.60
N PHE A 294 10.54 18.63 -6.69
CA PHE A 294 9.14 18.51 -6.30
C PHE A 294 8.19 18.66 -7.48
N GLY A 295 8.40 19.70 -8.32
CA GLY A 295 7.61 19.90 -9.54
C GLY A 295 7.71 18.72 -10.49
N LEU A 296 8.92 18.21 -10.73
CA LEU A 296 9.17 17.03 -11.57
C LEU A 296 8.39 15.81 -11.08
N ARG A 297 8.39 15.53 -9.77
CA ARG A 297 7.66 14.40 -9.17
C ARG A 297 6.16 14.49 -9.45
N ILE A 298 5.59 15.67 -9.28
CA ILE A 298 4.17 15.91 -9.56
C ILE A 298 3.85 15.69 -11.06
N ASP A 299 4.67 16.22 -11.93
CA ASP A 299 4.46 16.09 -13.36
C ASP A 299 4.63 14.64 -13.87
N MET A 300 5.51 13.88 -13.25
CA MET A 300 5.63 12.44 -13.53
C MET A 300 4.35 11.68 -13.19
N VAL A 301 3.79 11.91 -12.01
CA VAL A 301 2.52 11.26 -11.62
C VAL A 301 1.37 11.73 -12.51
N LYS A 302 1.30 13.02 -12.84
CA LYS A 302 0.31 13.56 -13.79
C LYS A 302 0.45 12.93 -15.18
N SER A 303 1.67 12.74 -15.67
CA SER A 303 1.97 12.08 -16.92
C SER A 303 1.49 10.62 -16.90
N ALA A 304 1.83 9.89 -15.85
CA ALA A 304 1.38 8.51 -15.67
C ALA A 304 -0.14 8.38 -15.57
N ALA A 305 -0.80 9.35 -14.95
CA ALA A 305 -2.25 9.37 -14.78
C ALA A 305 -3.04 9.52 -16.09
N ARG A 306 -2.43 10.03 -17.15
CA ARG A 306 -3.06 10.15 -18.49
C ARG A 306 -4.45 10.81 -18.46
N GLY A 307 -4.58 11.89 -17.69
CA GLY A 307 -5.84 12.64 -17.54
C GLY A 307 -6.78 12.12 -16.45
N ARG A 308 -6.46 11.02 -15.78
CA ARG A 308 -7.17 10.59 -14.58
C ARG A 308 -6.89 11.51 -13.39
N LYS A 309 -7.59 11.29 -12.29
CA LYS A 309 -7.40 12.10 -11.08
C LYS A 309 -6.01 11.83 -10.48
N VAL A 310 -5.38 12.91 -10.03
CA VAL A 310 -4.09 12.87 -9.33
C VAL A 310 -4.24 13.53 -7.97
N TRP A 311 -3.57 12.99 -6.98
CA TRP A 311 -3.53 13.58 -5.66
C TRP A 311 -2.17 13.39 -4.99
N LEU A 312 -1.83 14.33 -4.12
CA LEU A 312 -0.76 14.16 -3.15
C LEU A 312 -1.39 13.52 -1.91
N SER A 313 -1.11 12.25 -1.74
CA SER A 313 -1.69 11.46 -0.66
C SER A 313 -1.10 11.81 0.68
N GLU A 314 0.19 12.06 0.71
CA GLU A 314 0.91 12.53 1.88
C GLU A 314 1.88 13.64 1.47
N LEU A 315 1.64 14.84 1.99
CA LEU A 315 2.54 15.96 1.83
C LEU A 315 3.09 16.36 3.20
N GLN A 316 4.41 16.42 3.31
CA GLN A 316 5.03 16.82 4.56
C GLN A 316 4.65 18.26 4.92
N GLY A 317 4.01 18.43 6.08
CA GLY A 317 3.52 19.71 6.58
C GLY A 317 4.44 20.41 7.59
N GLY A 318 5.68 19.95 7.79
CA GLY A 318 6.57 20.51 8.79
C GLY A 318 7.98 19.95 8.74
N ARG A 319 8.86 20.42 9.62
CA ARG A 319 10.24 19.94 9.68
C ARG A 319 10.32 18.47 10.07
N ALA A 320 11.23 17.77 9.41
CA ALA A 320 11.50 16.35 9.56
C ALA A 320 11.95 15.89 10.96
N ALA A 321 12.13 16.82 11.88
CA ALA A 321 12.99 16.59 13.04
C ALA A 321 12.45 15.56 14.03
N VAL A 322 11.25 15.03 13.86
CA VAL A 322 10.74 14.16 14.91
C VAL A 322 9.77 13.16 14.32
N GLY A 323 10.01 11.93 14.64
CA GLY A 323 9.12 10.86 14.29
C GLY A 323 7.67 11.16 14.69
N PHE A 324 6.80 10.34 14.24
CA PHE A 324 5.33 10.42 14.29
C PHE A 324 4.69 10.77 15.65
N ASN A 325 5.47 10.99 16.69
CA ASN A 325 5.03 11.24 18.06
C ASN A 325 5.02 12.70 18.48
N THR A 326 5.45 13.60 17.66
CA THR A 326 5.27 15.00 17.97
C THR A 326 3.95 15.48 17.40
N TYR A 327 3.08 15.86 18.27
CA TYR A 327 2.04 16.86 18.00
C TYR A 327 2.73 18.15 17.51
N GLY A 328 3.44 18.02 16.39
CA GLY A 328 4.05 19.12 15.70
C GLY A 328 2.93 19.99 15.20
N VAL A 329 2.80 21.13 15.82
CA VAL A 329 2.03 22.23 15.27
C VAL A 329 2.50 22.36 13.81
N VAL A 330 1.65 21.98 12.86
CA VAL A 330 1.81 22.35 11.48
C VAL A 330 1.76 23.86 11.46
N ARG A 331 2.90 24.49 11.54
CA ARG A 331 3.00 25.89 11.19
C ARG A 331 3.03 25.88 9.67
N ALA A 332 1.88 26.23 9.08
CA ALA A 332 1.86 26.65 7.69
C ALA A 332 2.98 27.69 7.52
N ALA A 333 3.91 27.40 6.61
CA ALA A 333 4.85 28.40 6.15
C ALA A 333 4.11 29.39 5.25
#